data_457957d7b1b381bcfe4dcc3359bff848
#
_entry.id   457957d7b1b381bcfe4dcc3359bff848
#
_cell.length_a   1.000
_cell.length_b   1.000
_cell.length_c   1.000
_cell.angle_alpha   90.00
_cell.angle_beta   90.00
_cell.angle_gamma   90.00
#
_symmetry.space_group_name_H-M   'P 1'
#
loop_
_entity.id
_entity.type
_entity.pdbx_description
1 polymer ?
#
loop_
_entity_poly.entity_id
_entity_poly.type
_entity_poly.pdbx_seq_one_letter_code
_entity_poly.pdbx_strand_id
1 'polypeptide(L)'
;ATATATSGIGQYRVDVTGLTSPSGNYVFAQDAANATALTVSPASLTVTAGNAAKTYDGAAFTGGSSLVFSGFRNDEAADILTGTLAFTGNSQGAINAGSYAITPSGLSATNYTLNFASGTLTVNKAALTLTGADASREYGAADPAYSATLTGFVNGEDFVTAGVTGSAGGVSSALAGSPVGTYAYTPTAGTYAAANYAFTQFVDGRITITPAT
;
A
#
# COMPACT_ATOMS: atom_id res chain seq x y z
N ALA A 1 36.75 25.62 20.54
CA ALA A 1 36.71 24.33 19.85
C ALA A 1 37.11 24.56 18.37
N THR A 2 37.65 23.52 17.74
CA THR A 2 37.92 23.55 16.29
C THR A 2 36.67 23.16 15.47
N ALA A 3 35.64 22.63 16.10
CA ALA A 3 34.37 22.36 15.46
C ALA A 3 33.50 23.60 15.31
N THR A 4 32.76 23.68 14.19
CA THR A 4 31.75 24.68 13.89
C THR A 4 30.36 24.04 13.88
N ALA A 5 29.31 24.83 13.70
CA ALA A 5 27.93 24.30 13.58
C ALA A 5 27.74 23.32 12.40
N THR A 6 28.59 23.39 11.39
CA THR A 6 28.53 22.53 10.19
C THR A 6 29.64 21.47 10.16
N SER A 7 30.35 21.25 11.28
CA SER A 7 31.35 20.20 11.34
C SER A 7 30.70 18.81 11.25
N GLY A 8 31.28 17.93 10.42
CA GLY A 8 30.86 16.54 10.27
C GLY A 8 31.06 15.72 11.55
N ILE A 9 30.66 14.44 11.49
CA ILE A 9 30.92 13.50 12.59
C ILE A 9 32.43 13.35 12.86
N GLY A 10 32.79 13.22 14.12
CA GLY A 10 34.19 13.06 14.50
C GLY A 10 34.49 13.57 15.88
N GLN A 11 35.77 13.51 16.21
CA GLN A 11 36.31 14.08 17.47
C GLN A 11 37.06 15.38 17.15
N TYR A 12 36.82 16.38 17.97
CA TYR A 12 37.35 17.72 17.76
C TYR A 12 38.03 18.21 19.03
N ARG A 13 39.06 19.00 18.80
CA ARG A 13 39.82 19.64 19.86
C ARG A 13 39.01 20.77 20.50
N VAL A 14 39.10 20.86 21.82
CA VAL A 14 38.66 22.03 22.59
C VAL A 14 39.87 22.79 23.06
N ASP A 15 40.10 23.96 22.47
CA ASP A 15 41.21 24.84 22.87
C ASP A 15 40.76 25.77 24.00
N VAL A 16 41.53 25.82 25.06
CA VAL A 16 41.38 26.78 26.14
C VAL A 16 42.43 27.88 25.89
N THR A 17 41.96 29.07 25.59
CA THR A 17 42.82 30.24 25.32
C THR A 17 42.39 31.42 26.20
N GLY A 18 43.25 32.42 26.31
CA GLY A 18 42.96 33.67 27.03
C GLY A 18 43.17 33.64 28.53
N LEU A 19 43.69 32.53 29.10
CA LEU A 19 44.05 32.47 30.48
C LEU A 19 45.43 33.09 30.68
N THR A 20 45.52 34.04 31.62
CA THR A 20 46.76 34.68 32.01
C THR A 20 46.93 34.61 33.51
N SER A 21 48.19 34.50 34.01
CA SER A 21 48.49 34.59 35.42
C SER A 21 48.88 36.02 35.76
N PRO A 22 48.11 36.74 36.55
CA PRO A 22 48.46 38.14 36.94
C PRO A 22 49.78 38.22 37.68
N SER A 23 50.19 37.18 38.38
CA SER A 23 51.45 37.11 39.12
C SER A 23 52.65 36.72 38.26
N GLY A 24 52.42 36.22 37.04
CA GLY A 24 53.45 35.70 36.14
C GLY A 24 54.09 34.38 36.61
N ASN A 25 53.64 33.80 37.74
CA ASN A 25 54.25 32.62 38.32
C ASN A 25 53.70 31.27 37.76
N TYR A 26 52.70 31.32 36.91
CA TYR A 26 52.07 30.13 36.34
C TYR A 26 52.03 30.23 34.82
N VAL A 27 52.29 29.10 34.18
CA VAL A 27 52.09 28.90 32.74
C VAL A 27 50.93 27.92 32.57
N PHE A 28 49.92 28.32 31.84
CA PHE A 28 48.80 27.46 31.48
C PHE A 28 49.15 26.59 30.27
N ALA A 29 49.07 25.28 30.43
CA ALA A 29 49.27 24.32 29.33
C ALA A 29 47.95 23.66 28.97
N GLN A 30 47.76 23.45 27.65
CA GLN A 30 46.62 22.71 27.12
C GLN A 30 46.76 21.23 27.49
N ASP A 31 45.78 20.63 28.17
CA ASP A 31 45.75 19.20 28.44
C ASP A 31 45.60 18.38 27.14
N ALA A 32 46.37 17.30 27.03
CA ALA A 32 46.32 16.42 25.84
C ALA A 32 44.92 15.81 25.63
N ALA A 33 44.16 15.56 26.72
CA ALA A 33 42.78 15.04 26.62
C ALA A 33 41.83 16.00 25.88
N ASN A 34 42.14 17.29 25.80
CA ASN A 34 41.35 18.24 25.07
C ASN A 34 41.44 18.06 23.54
N ALA A 35 42.38 17.24 23.04
CA ALA A 35 42.50 16.96 21.61
C ALA A 35 41.25 16.25 21.01
N THR A 36 40.51 15.51 21.84
CA THR A 36 39.30 14.74 21.45
C THR A 36 38.11 15.02 22.35
N ALA A 37 38.12 16.16 23.06
CA ALA A 37 37.15 16.46 24.09
C ALA A 37 35.70 16.71 23.58
N LEU A 38 35.54 17.06 22.31
CA LEU A 38 34.25 17.26 21.70
C LEU A 38 34.00 16.15 20.66
N THR A 39 32.94 15.38 20.84
CA THR A 39 32.50 14.39 19.88
C THR A 39 31.23 14.87 19.17
N VAL A 40 31.26 14.91 17.83
CA VAL A 40 30.09 15.14 16.98
C VAL A 40 29.60 13.77 16.53
N SER A 41 28.40 13.41 16.98
CA SER A 41 27.75 12.13 16.65
C SER A 41 26.81 12.28 15.45
N PRO A 42 26.52 11.20 14.70
CA PRO A 42 25.56 11.24 13.59
C PRO A 42 24.18 11.72 14.04
N ALA A 43 23.55 12.57 13.23
CA ALA A 43 22.17 12.95 13.43
C ALA A 43 21.22 11.81 12.96
N SER A 44 20.04 11.71 13.54
CA SER A 44 19.02 10.78 13.07
C SER A 44 18.27 11.36 11.86
N LEU A 45 18.20 10.59 10.77
CA LEU A 45 17.42 10.92 9.57
C LEU A 45 16.44 9.77 9.30
N THR A 46 15.14 10.07 9.27
CA THR A 46 14.12 9.11 8.94
C THR A 46 13.75 9.22 7.47
N VAL A 47 13.76 8.09 6.78
CA VAL A 47 13.36 7.91 5.38
C VAL A 47 12.09 7.09 5.37
N THR A 48 10.95 7.71 5.08
CA THR A 48 9.64 7.07 5.10
C THR A 48 9.15 6.84 3.68
N ALA A 49 8.77 5.60 3.34
CA ALA A 49 8.06 5.33 2.09
C ALA A 49 6.62 5.84 2.17
N GLY A 50 6.13 6.45 1.11
CA GLY A 50 4.72 6.78 0.95
C GLY A 50 3.84 5.54 0.76
N ASN A 51 2.53 5.73 0.78
CA ASN A 51 1.60 4.66 0.45
C ASN A 51 1.40 4.55 -1.06
N ALA A 52 1.09 3.35 -1.53
CA ALA A 52 0.74 3.05 -2.92
C ALA A 52 -0.51 2.17 -2.98
N ALA A 53 -1.21 2.22 -4.10
CA ALA A 53 -2.36 1.34 -4.33
C ALA A 53 -2.37 0.87 -5.78
N LYS A 54 -2.86 -0.35 -5.99
CA LYS A 54 -3.21 -0.90 -7.30
C LYS A 54 -4.48 -1.73 -7.18
N THR A 55 -5.15 -2.00 -8.27
CA THR A 55 -6.19 -3.02 -8.34
C THR A 55 -5.54 -4.33 -8.77
N TYR A 56 -6.06 -5.45 -8.27
CA TYR A 56 -5.64 -6.78 -8.68
C TYR A 56 -5.71 -6.92 -10.22
N ASP A 57 -4.60 -7.35 -10.79
CA ASP A 57 -4.41 -7.53 -12.24
C ASP A 57 -3.64 -8.84 -12.57
N GLY A 58 -3.39 -9.67 -11.55
CA GLY A 58 -2.60 -10.89 -11.66
C GLY A 58 -1.08 -10.67 -11.75
N ALA A 59 -0.61 -9.41 -11.83
CA ALA A 59 0.80 -9.10 -11.92
C ALA A 59 1.43 -8.80 -10.55
N ALA A 60 2.64 -9.28 -10.36
CA ALA A 60 3.44 -9.00 -9.18
C ALA A 60 3.78 -7.51 -9.09
N PHE A 61 3.63 -6.92 -7.92
CA PHE A 61 4.09 -5.56 -7.65
C PHE A 61 5.62 -5.53 -7.57
N THR A 62 6.21 -4.58 -8.29
CA THR A 62 7.65 -4.29 -8.23
C THR A 62 7.86 -2.79 -8.11
N GLY A 63 8.92 -2.38 -7.41
CA GLY A 63 9.22 -0.97 -7.20
C GLY A 63 8.74 -0.45 -5.86
N GLY A 64 8.48 0.86 -5.79
CA GLY A 64 8.22 1.54 -4.52
C GLY A 64 7.19 2.65 -4.62
N SER A 65 7.36 3.62 -3.76
CA SER A 65 6.52 4.80 -3.64
C SER A 65 7.37 6.06 -3.48
N SER A 66 6.76 7.22 -3.36
CA SER A 66 7.44 8.45 -2.97
C SER A 66 8.17 8.29 -1.64
N LEU A 67 9.22 9.07 -1.42
CA LEU A 67 9.92 9.15 -0.14
C LEU A 67 9.64 10.47 0.55
N VAL A 68 9.50 10.41 1.86
CA VAL A 68 9.46 11.57 2.75
C VAL A 68 10.64 11.48 3.70
N PHE A 69 11.35 12.58 3.86
CA PHE A 69 12.52 12.68 4.72
C PHE A 69 12.23 13.59 5.91
N SER A 70 12.71 13.21 7.08
CA SER A 70 12.58 14.01 8.30
C SER A 70 13.84 13.89 9.15
N GLY A 71 14.43 15.01 9.49
CA GLY A 71 15.61 15.07 10.35
C GLY A 71 16.86 15.68 9.73
N PHE A 72 16.81 16.19 8.50
CA PHE A 72 17.92 16.94 7.92
C PHE A 72 18.31 18.14 8.81
N ARG A 73 19.58 18.46 8.84
CA ARG A 73 20.20 19.57 9.56
C ARG A 73 20.87 20.51 8.58
N ASN A 74 21.14 21.75 9.02
CA ASN A 74 21.93 22.74 8.28
C ASN A 74 21.41 23.00 6.85
N ASP A 75 20.07 22.98 6.64
CA ASP A 75 19.42 23.17 5.34
C ASP A 75 19.81 22.10 4.28
N GLU A 76 20.34 20.97 4.73
CA GLU A 76 20.65 19.83 3.87
C GLU A 76 19.36 19.17 3.35
N ALA A 77 19.47 18.47 2.22
CA ALA A 77 18.37 17.81 1.54
C ALA A 77 18.81 16.42 1.01
N ALA A 78 17.97 15.80 0.21
CA ALA A 78 18.18 14.42 -0.28
C ALA A 78 19.42 14.27 -1.19
N ASP A 79 20.02 15.33 -1.66
CA ASP A 79 21.23 15.34 -2.49
C ASP A 79 22.50 14.88 -1.77
N ILE A 80 22.47 14.90 -0.41
CA ILE A 80 23.59 14.34 0.40
C ILE A 80 23.52 12.83 0.55
N LEU A 81 22.43 12.21 0.14
CA LEU A 81 22.25 10.76 0.23
C LEU A 81 23.08 10.07 -0.85
N THR A 82 23.67 8.96 -0.47
CA THR A 82 24.46 8.08 -1.33
C THR A 82 23.88 6.67 -1.34
N GLY A 83 24.39 5.79 -2.20
CA GLY A 83 23.88 4.45 -2.37
C GLY A 83 22.81 4.38 -3.45
N THR A 84 22.21 3.21 -3.61
CA THR A 84 21.14 2.98 -4.59
C THR A 84 19.85 2.70 -3.85
N LEU A 85 18.85 3.57 -4.04
CA LEU A 85 17.52 3.33 -3.47
C LEU A 85 16.96 2.01 -3.97
N ALA A 86 16.57 1.17 -3.04
CA ALA A 86 15.84 -0.07 -3.28
C ALA A 86 14.62 -0.12 -2.35
N PHE A 87 13.65 -0.94 -2.72
CA PHE A 87 12.49 -1.21 -1.88
C PHE A 87 12.46 -2.70 -1.53
N THR A 88 12.15 -2.95 -0.28
CA THR A 88 12.02 -4.29 0.32
C THR A 88 10.66 -4.40 1.02
N GLY A 89 10.50 -5.43 1.81
CA GLY A 89 9.24 -5.72 2.49
C GLY A 89 8.41 -6.73 1.69
N ASN A 90 7.25 -7.09 2.22
CA ASN A 90 6.37 -8.09 1.61
C ASN A 90 5.54 -7.54 0.43
N SER A 91 5.70 -6.26 0.09
CA SER A 91 5.11 -5.68 -1.12
C SER A 91 5.79 -6.18 -2.39
N GLN A 92 7.09 -6.50 -2.32
CA GLN A 92 7.83 -6.96 -3.49
C GLN A 92 7.37 -8.37 -3.87
N GLY A 93 6.83 -8.49 -5.09
CA GLY A 93 6.21 -9.72 -5.56
C GLY A 93 4.76 -9.93 -5.10
N ALA A 94 4.14 -8.98 -4.40
CA ALA A 94 2.73 -9.07 -4.00
C ALA A 94 1.81 -9.09 -5.22
N ILE A 95 0.96 -10.10 -5.31
CA ILE A 95 -0.01 -10.28 -6.40
C ILE A 95 -1.43 -10.10 -5.85
N ASN A 96 -1.77 -10.82 -4.79
CA ASN A 96 -3.13 -10.94 -4.28
C ASN A 96 -3.65 -9.65 -3.64
N ALA A 97 -4.96 -9.48 -3.60
CA ALA A 97 -5.61 -8.40 -2.86
C ALA A 97 -5.25 -8.46 -1.38
N GLY A 98 -4.86 -7.30 -0.82
CA GLY A 98 -4.37 -7.23 0.55
C GLY A 98 -3.56 -5.97 0.83
N SER A 99 -2.93 -5.94 2.00
CA SER A 99 -2.10 -4.85 2.47
C SER A 99 -0.69 -5.34 2.74
N TYR A 100 0.31 -4.63 2.22
CA TYR A 100 1.71 -5.05 2.21
C TYR A 100 2.63 -3.88 2.59
N ALA A 101 3.75 -4.16 3.23
CA ALA A 101 4.72 -3.12 3.59
C ALA A 101 5.68 -2.83 2.43
N ILE A 102 5.85 -1.55 2.11
CA ILE A 102 6.90 -1.03 1.22
C ILE A 102 7.97 -0.43 2.11
N THR A 103 9.16 -1.01 2.17
CA THR A 103 10.24 -0.52 3.02
C THR A 103 11.38 0.01 2.16
N PRO A 104 11.76 1.29 2.29
CA PRO A 104 12.92 1.81 1.57
C PRO A 104 14.21 1.23 2.17
N SER A 105 15.24 1.13 1.35
CA SER A 105 16.57 0.62 1.75
C SER A 105 17.66 1.10 0.79
N GLY A 106 18.91 0.77 1.08
CA GLY A 106 20.05 0.97 0.19
C GLY A 106 20.64 2.39 0.18
N LEU A 107 20.04 3.33 0.92
CA LEU A 107 20.57 4.68 1.09
C LEU A 107 21.50 4.78 2.31
N SER A 108 22.44 5.70 2.22
CA SER A 108 23.34 6.06 3.33
C SER A 108 23.69 7.55 3.29
N ALA A 109 24.18 8.08 4.40
CA ALA A 109 24.69 9.44 4.49
C ALA A 109 25.79 9.52 5.57
N THR A 110 26.85 10.27 5.32
CA THR A 110 28.05 10.28 6.18
C THR A 110 27.74 10.79 7.58
N ASN A 111 26.97 11.86 7.70
CA ASN A 111 26.71 12.53 8.98
C ASN A 111 25.39 12.10 9.63
N TYR A 112 24.73 11.06 9.12
CA TYR A 112 23.42 10.62 9.60
C TYR A 112 23.37 9.12 9.87
N THR A 113 22.59 8.74 10.88
CA THR A 113 22.07 7.40 11.04
C THR A 113 20.68 7.34 10.40
N LEU A 114 20.53 6.56 9.32
CA LEU A 114 19.27 6.43 8.61
C LEU A 114 18.35 5.43 9.29
N ASN A 115 17.10 5.85 9.52
CA ASN A 115 16.01 4.99 9.98
C ASN A 115 15.00 4.87 8.84
N PHE A 116 14.73 3.64 8.41
CA PHE A 116 13.78 3.37 7.34
C PHE A 116 12.40 3.03 7.91
N ALA A 117 11.39 3.80 7.51
CA ALA A 117 9.99 3.58 7.87
C ALA A 117 9.18 3.15 6.66
N SER A 118 8.37 2.11 6.85
CA SER A 118 7.57 1.53 5.77
C SER A 118 6.32 2.36 5.49
N GLY A 119 5.97 2.47 4.20
CA GLY A 119 4.62 2.77 3.73
C GLY A 119 3.83 1.49 3.49
N THR A 120 2.61 1.64 2.99
CA THR A 120 1.68 0.55 2.72
C THR A 120 1.33 0.49 1.24
N LEU A 121 1.48 -0.69 0.62
CA LEU A 121 0.84 -1.03 -0.65
C LEU A 121 -0.52 -1.65 -0.35
N THR A 122 -1.58 -1.08 -0.93
CA THR A 122 -2.91 -1.70 -0.95
C THR A 122 -3.18 -2.27 -2.33
N VAL A 123 -3.37 -3.58 -2.44
CA VAL A 123 -3.88 -4.23 -3.63
C VAL A 123 -5.38 -4.41 -3.44
N ASN A 124 -6.17 -3.62 -4.16
CA ASN A 124 -7.63 -3.68 -4.12
C ASN A 124 -8.14 -4.87 -4.95
N LYS A 125 -9.29 -5.42 -4.56
CA LYS A 125 -9.96 -6.45 -5.36
C LYS A 125 -10.40 -5.89 -6.72
N ALA A 126 -10.29 -6.70 -7.78
CA ALA A 126 -10.87 -6.40 -9.08
C ALA A 126 -12.40 -6.56 -9.05
N ALA A 127 -13.12 -5.75 -9.80
CA ALA A 127 -14.57 -5.81 -9.85
C ALA A 127 -15.04 -6.87 -10.83
N LEU A 128 -15.97 -7.72 -10.41
CA LEU A 128 -16.72 -8.62 -11.29
C LEU A 128 -18.13 -8.07 -11.50
N THR A 129 -18.64 -8.26 -12.71
CA THR A 129 -20.00 -7.97 -13.12
C THR A 129 -20.81 -9.26 -13.11
N LEU A 130 -21.94 -9.27 -12.42
CA LEU A 130 -22.95 -10.32 -12.46
C LEU A 130 -24.06 -9.90 -13.41
N THR A 131 -24.26 -10.67 -14.49
CA THR A 131 -25.38 -10.49 -15.40
C THR A 131 -26.39 -11.59 -15.17
N GLY A 132 -27.59 -11.25 -14.78
CA GLY A 132 -28.69 -12.19 -14.56
C GLY A 132 -29.05 -12.90 -15.87
N ALA A 133 -29.23 -14.23 -15.80
CA ALA A 133 -29.67 -15.00 -16.95
C ALA A 133 -31.18 -14.80 -17.17
N ASP A 134 -31.58 -14.72 -18.43
CA ASP A 134 -33.01 -14.72 -18.79
C ASP A 134 -33.64 -16.09 -18.48
N ALA A 135 -34.85 -16.06 -18.00
CA ALA A 135 -35.61 -17.25 -17.64
C ALA A 135 -37.09 -17.10 -18.02
N SER A 136 -37.85 -18.20 -18.03
CA SER A 136 -39.27 -18.17 -18.27
C SER A 136 -40.03 -19.20 -17.40
N ARG A 137 -41.30 -18.90 -17.13
CA ARG A 137 -42.25 -19.83 -16.49
C ARG A 137 -43.69 -19.63 -17.02
N GLU A 138 -44.50 -20.60 -16.84
CA GLU A 138 -45.93 -20.45 -17.08
C GLU A 138 -46.62 -19.68 -15.94
N TYR A 139 -47.73 -19.05 -16.26
CA TYR A 139 -48.58 -18.42 -15.26
C TYR A 139 -49.00 -19.42 -14.19
N GLY A 140 -48.80 -19.05 -12.92
CA GLY A 140 -49.10 -19.93 -11.76
C GLY A 140 -47.98 -20.87 -11.39
N ALA A 141 -46.96 -21.06 -12.21
CA ALA A 141 -45.78 -21.86 -11.86
C ALA A 141 -44.80 -21.09 -10.92
N ALA A 142 -43.94 -21.80 -10.19
CA ALA A 142 -42.91 -21.23 -9.38
C ALA A 142 -41.81 -20.62 -10.25
N ASP A 143 -41.13 -19.58 -9.75
CA ASP A 143 -39.96 -19.05 -10.41
C ASP A 143 -38.85 -20.09 -10.53
N PRO A 144 -38.13 -20.14 -11.67
CA PRO A 144 -36.98 -21.01 -11.84
C PRO A 144 -35.83 -20.58 -10.91
N ALA A 145 -34.89 -21.50 -10.70
CA ALA A 145 -33.67 -21.16 -9.96
C ALA A 145 -32.93 -20.02 -10.68
N TYR A 146 -32.58 -18.99 -9.92
CA TYR A 146 -31.85 -17.86 -10.44
C TYR A 146 -30.40 -18.23 -10.77
N SER A 147 -29.91 -17.78 -11.90
CA SER A 147 -28.51 -17.90 -12.31
C SER A 147 -27.98 -16.61 -12.86
N ALA A 148 -26.66 -16.43 -12.77
CA ALA A 148 -25.97 -15.26 -13.32
C ALA A 148 -24.64 -15.69 -13.94
N THR A 149 -24.22 -14.96 -14.97
CA THR A 149 -22.88 -15.08 -15.54
C THR A 149 -21.96 -14.04 -14.90
N LEU A 150 -20.71 -14.43 -14.70
CA LEU A 150 -19.66 -13.56 -14.19
C LEU A 150 -18.73 -13.14 -15.32
N THR A 151 -18.44 -11.82 -15.39
CA THR A 151 -17.48 -11.24 -16.32
C THR A 151 -16.60 -10.23 -15.60
N GLY A 152 -15.47 -9.83 -16.23
CA GLY A 152 -14.51 -8.88 -15.66
C GLY A 152 -13.31 -9.55 -15.02
N PHE A 153 -13.12 -10.85 -15.22
CA PHE A 153 -11.89 -11.53 -14.81
C PHE A 153 -10.67 -10.91 -15.52
N VAL A 154 -9.57 -10.79 -14.80
CA VAL A 154 -8.31 -10.26 -15.31
C VAL A 154 -7.29 -11.39 -15.49
N ASN A 155 -6.20 -11.12 -16.18
CA ASN A 155 -5.08 -12.05 -16.38
C ASN A 155 -5.50 -13.39 -17.02
N GLY A 156 -6.60 -13.43 -17.78
CA GLY A 156 -7.10 -14.66 -18.41
C GLY A 156 -7.73 -15.67 -17.45
N GLU A 157 -8.03 -15.23 -16.23
CA GLU A 157 -8.73 -16.06 -15.24
C GLU A 157 -10.21 -16.27 -15.62
N ASP A 158 -10.80 -17.27 -15.02
CA ASP A 158 -12.20 -17.62 -15.11
C ASP A 158 -12.76 -17.94 -13.69
N PHE A 159 -13.99 -18.41 -13.62
CA PHE A 159 -14.64 -18.77 -12.34
C PHE A 159 -13.80 -19.75 -11.50
N VAL A 160 -13.19 -20.73 -12.15
CA VAL A 160 -12.45 -21.80 -11.47
C VAL A 160 -11.06 -21.31 -11.07
N THR A 161 -10.32 -20.71 -12.00
CA THR A 161 -8.94 -20.25 -11.79
C THR A 161 -8.84 -19.04 -10.86
N ALA A 162 -9.90 -18.21 -10.82
CA ALA A 162 -10.03 -17.11 -9.86
C ALA A 162 -10.42 -17.59 -8.45
N GLY A 163 -10.70 -18.88 -8.28
CA GLY A 163 -11.09 -19.46 -6.99
C GLY A 163 -12.44 -18.92 -6.47
N VAL A 164 -13.36 -18.58 -7.37
CA VAL A 164 -14.70 -18.15 -6.97
C VAL A 164 -15.47 -19.34 -6.41
N THR A 165 -16.09 -19.15 -5.27
CA THR A 165 -16.92 -20.15 -4.59
C THR A 165 -18.31 -19.60 -4.32
N GLY A 166 -19.28 -20.52 -4.04
CA GLY A 166 -20.66 -20.13 -3.74
C GLY A 166 -21.55 -20.06 -4.98
N SER A 167 -22.64 -19.31 -4.89
CA SER A 167 -23.65 -19.16 -5.95
C SER A 167 -24.24 -17.76 -5.95
N ALA A 168 -24.72 -17.33 -7.14
CA ALA A 168 -25.50 -16.11 -7.25
C ALA A 168 -26.81 -16.22 -6.48
N GLY A 169 -27.24 -15.10 -5.92
CA GLY A 169 -28.62 -14.87 -5.52
C GLY A 169 -29.35 -14.03 -6.55
N GLY A 170 -30.63 -13.75 -6.29
CA GLY A 170 -31.36 -12.82 -7.12
C GLY A 170 -32.76 -12.55 -6.59
N VAL A 171 -33.33 -11.46 -7.07
CA VAL A 171 -34.69 -11.02 -6.75
C VAL A 171 -35.45 -10.78 -8.04
N SER A 172 -36.63 -11.36 -8.15
CA SER A 172 -37.56 -11.10 -9.26
C SER A 172 -38.54 -9.99 -8.90
N SER A 173 -38.85 -9.12 -9.83
CA SER A 173 -40.00 -8.22 -9.72
C SER A 173 -41.35 -8.90 -10.01
N ALA A 174 -41.33 -10.11 -10.54
CA ALA A 174 -42.50 -10.94 -10.70
C ALA A 174 -42.92 -11.58 -9.36
N LEU A 175 -44.20 -11.56 -9.03
CA LEU A 175 -44.80 -12.28 -7.93
C LEU A 175 -45.50 -13.55 -8.43
N ALA A 176 -45.84 -14.47 -7.53
CA ALA A 176 -46.49 -15.74 -7.90
C ALA A 176 -47.75 -15.56 -8.77
N GLY A 177 -48.53 -14.50 -8.51
CA GLY A 177 -49.76 -14.16 -9.27
C GLY A 177 -49.57 -13.09 -10.35
N SER A 178 -48.35 -12.73 -10.68
CA SER A 178 -48.11 -11.71 -11.73
C SER A 178 -48.64 -12.16 -13.08
N PRO A 179 -49.29 -11.26 -13.85
CA PRO A 179 -49.84 -11.58 -15.18
C PRO A 179 -48.76 -12.00 -16.18
N VAL A 180 -49.16 -12.54 -17.31
CA VAL A 180 -48.31 -12.79 -18.48
C VAL A 180 -47.59 -11.51 -18.86
N GLY A 181 -46.27 -11.59 -19.05
CA GLY A 181 -45.42 -10.44 -19.31
C GLY A 181 -43.98 -10.68 -19.00
N THR A 182 -43.15 -9.63 -19.11
CA THR A 182 -41.72 -9.66 -18.84
C THR A 182 -41.42 -8.82 -17.60
N TYR A 183 -40.64 -9.34 -16.71
CA TYR A 183 -40.30 -8.77 -15.41
C TYR A 183 -38.77 -8.74 -15.22
N ALA A 184 -38.28 -7.80 -14.45
CA ALA A 184 -36.84 -7.75 -14.14
C ALA A 184 -36.46 -8.86 -13.16
N TYR A 185 -35.31 -9.43 -13.40
CA TYR A 185 -34.57 -10.27 -12.46
C TYR A 185 -33.26 -9.58 -12.13
N THR A 186 -33.12 -9.10 -10.89
CA THR A 186 -31.92 -8.43 -10.43
C THR A 186 -31.03 -9.45 -9.71
N PRO A 187 -29.83 -9.77 -10.25
CA PRO A 187 -28.88 -10.66 -9.59
C PRO A 187 -28.29 -10.01 -8.36
N THR A 188 -27.89 -10.81 -7.42
CA THR A 188 -27.11 -10.39 -6.24
C THR A 188 -25.90 -11.29 -6.08
N ALA A 189 -24.90 -10.85 -5.33
CA ALA A 189 -23.71 -11.66 -5.05
C ALA A 189 -24.05 -13.00 -4.36
N GLY A 190 -25.21 -13.11 -3.70
CA GLY A 190 -25.60 -14.33 -3.00
C GLY A 190 -24.55 -14.77 -2.00
N THR A 191 -24.01 -15.98 -2.20
CA THR A 191 -22.92 -16.54 -1.41
C THR A 191 -21.57 -16.50 -2.11
N TYR A 192 -21.45 -15.84 -3.27
CA TYR A 192 -20.18 -15.73 -3.98
C TYR A 192 -19.09 -15.11 -3.12
N ALA A 193 -17.93 -15.74 -3.12
CA ALA A 193 -16.73 -15.28 -2.46
C ALA A 193 -15.51 -15.51 -3.35
N ALA A 194 -14.58 -14.55 -3.34
CA ALA A 194 -13.30 -14.65 -4.02
C ALA A 194 -12.24 -13.86 -3.26
N ALA A 195 -10.99 -14.32 -3.28
CA ALA A 195 -9.89 -13.65 -2.61
C ALA A 195 -9.56 -12.30 -3.29
N ASN A 196 -9.46 -12.30 -4.61
CA ASN A 196 -8.94 -11.19 -5.41
C ASN A 196 -10.03 -10.38 -6.14
N TYR A 197 -11.30 -10.78 -6.01
CA TYR A 197 -12.41 -10.16 -6.71
C TYR A 197 -13.50 -9.68 -5.75
N ALA A 198 -14.19 -8.61 -6.16
CA ALA A 198 -15.37 -8.07 -5.49
C ALA A 198 -16.55 -8.08 -6.47
N PHE A 199 -17.71 -8.52 -5.99
CA PHE A 199 -18.96 -8.61 -6.76
C PHE A 199 -19.73 -7.31 -6.56
N THR A 200 -19.49 -6.32 -7.41
CA THR A 200 -19.96 -4.94 -7.20
C THR A 200 -20.79 -4.38 -8.34
N GLN A 201 -20.85 -5.06 -9.47
CA GLN A 201 -21.61 -4.64 -10.64
C GLN A 201 -22.68 -5.68 -10.96
N PHE A 202 -23.92 -5.21 -11.16
CA PHE A 202 -25.07 -6.07 -11.39
C PHE A 202 -25.81 -5.59 -12.62
N VAL A 203 -26.13 -6.52 -13.53
CA VAL A 203 -26.92 -6.28 -14.75
C VAL A 203 -28.12 -7.18 -14.70
N ASP A 204 -29.31 -6.60 -14.82
CA ASP A 204 -30.56 -7.33 -14.75
C ASP A 204 -30.73 -8.31 -15.92
N GLY A 205 -31.22 -9.51 -15.61
CA GLY A 205 -31.83 -10.42 -16.54
C GLY A 205 -33.37 -10.23 -16.57
N ARG A 206 -34.05 -11.12 -17.23
CA ARG A 206 -35.53 -11.06 -17.40
C ARG A 206 -36.19 -12.40 -17.03
N ILE A 207 -37.36 -12.32 -16.42
CA ILE A 207 -38.29 -13.45 -16.28
C ILE A 207 -39.50 -13.19 -17.15
N THR A 208 -39.75 -14.08 -18.09
CA THR A 208 -40.93 -14.05 -18.97
C THR A 208 -42.00 -15.02 -18.42
N ILE A 209 -43.16 -14.47 -18.08
CA ILE A 209 -44.34 -15.29 -17.73
C ILE A 209 -45.17 -15.52 -18.99
N THR A 210 -45.33 -16.79 -19.37
CA THR A 210 -46.12 -17.21 -20.50
C THR A 210 -47.54 -17.68 -20.09
N PRO A 211 -48.54 -17.73 -21.00
CA PRO A 211 -49.83 -18.28 -20.70
C PRO A 211 -49.70 -19.72 -20.17
N ALA A 212 -50.56 -20.11 -19.22
CA ALA A 212 -50.71 -21.51 -18.86
C ALA A 212 -51.41 -22.28 -19.98
N THR A 213 -50.94 -23.50 -20.24
CA THR A 213 -51.52 -24.42 -21.25
C THR A 213 -52.43 -25.45 -20.62
#